data_07d006c2c42c269114d829add5b5d798
#
_entry.id   07d006c2c42c269114d829add5b5d798
#
_cell.length_a   1.000
_cell.length_b   1.000
_cell.length_c   1.000
_cell.angle_alpha   90.00
_cell.angle_beta   90.00
_cell.angle_gamma   90.00
#
_symmetry.space_group_name_H-M   'P 1'
#
loop_
_entity.id
_entity.type
_entity.pdbx_description
1 polymer ?
#
loop_
_entity_poly.entity_id
_entity_poly.type
_entity_poly.pdbx_seq_one_letter_code
_entity_poly.pdbx_strand_id
1 'polypeptide(L)'
;MLWSALPVELTLCILSFFDPPGLVNFRRVTSFQPLSFFISNSTIHSKVNSFFKSLIDETTVFQYRIALFASGMEDGPPGDLTTSNRLDLLRNYEASWKNISEWNEHTIVSGRGGVWELYGNVWAHSRESGVIEFVQLPSRIRGIPMRQWTLKFGYAVRDFSMDPSQNLLVTIENFRMYVWWYSLSL
;
A
#
# COMPACT_ATOMS: atom_id res chain seq x y z
N MET A 1 16.93 -31.17 23.84
CA MET A 1 17.40 -29.79 23.92
C MET A 1 16.21 -28.87 24.05
N LEU A 2 16.16 -28.10 25.14
CA LEU A 2 15.03 -27.17 25.35
C LEU A 2 15.34 -25.88 24.56
N TRP A 3 14.55 -25.54 23.58
CA TRP A 3 14.61 -24.28 22.82
C TRP A 3 14.58 -23.04 23.74
N SER A 4 13.98 -23.17 24.94
CA SER A 4 13.96 -22.16 25.99
C SER A 4 15.31 -21.86 26.61
N ALA A 5 16.37 -22.63 26.29
CA ALA A 5 17.75 -22.38 26.75
C ALA A 5 18.55 -21.53 25.74
N LEU A 6 18.03 -21.26 24.55
CA LEU A 6 18.66 -20.35 23.59
C LEU A 6 18.37 -18.90 23.98
N PRO A 7 19.35 -17.99 23.86
CA PRO A 7 19.11 -16.55 23.94
C PRO A 7 18.04 -16.13 22.92
N VAL A 8 17.19 -15.18 23.32
CA VAL A 8 16.08 -14.70 22.49
C VAL A 8 16.57 -14.13 21.16
N GLU A 9 17.73 -13.51 21.15
CA GLU A 9 18.38 -12.91 19.98
C GLU A 9 18.72 -13.96 18.93
N LEU A 10 19.23 -15.11 19.35
CA LEU A 10 19.52 -16.22 18.43
C LEU A 10 18.23 -16.84 17.89
N THR A 11 17.19 -16.91 18.70
CA THR A 11 15.89 -17.39 18.27
C THR A 11 15.29 -16.44 17.23
N LEU A 12 15.35 -15.14 17.44
CA LEU A 12 14.92 -14.12 16.46
C LEU A 12 15.71 -14.21 15.16
N CYS A 13 17.03 -14.39 15.26
CA CYS A 13 17.90 -14.58 14.10
C CYS A 13 17.48 -15.83 13.30
N ILE A 14 17.22 -16.95 13.93
CA ILE A 14 16.76 -18.18 13.27
C ILE A 14 15.38 -17.95 12.61
N LEU A 15 14.44 -17.31 13.29
CA LEU A 15 13.12 -17.02 12.76
C LEU A 15 13.16 -16.05 11.57
N SER A 16 14.18 -15.19 11.48
CA SER A 16 14.33 -14.26 10.36
C SER A 16 14.60 -14.95 9.02
N PHE A 17 15.13 -16.17 9.02
CA PHE A 17 15.37 -16.99 7.82
C PHE A 17 14.11 -17.71 7.31
N PHE A 18 13.04 -17.78 8.11
CA PHE A 18 11.80 -18.39 7.65
C PHE A 18 11.03 -17.44 6.74
N ASP A 19 10.41 -18.02 5.72
CA ASP A 19 9.41 -17.32 4.90
C ASP A 19 8.12 -17.03 5.70
N PRO A 20 7.27 -16.11 5.25
CA PRO A 20 6.03 -15.79 5.95
C PRO A 20 5.11 -16.98 6.21
N PRO A 21 4.89 -17.94 5.26
CA PRO A 21 4.18 -19.19 5.55
C PRO A 21 4.78 -20.00 6.68
N GLY A 22 6.12 -20.12 6.72
CA GLY A 22 6.85 -20.79 7.80
C GLY A 22 6.59 -20.14 9.15
N LEU A 23 6.67 -18.80 9.24
CA LEU A 23 6.35 -18.05 10.46
C LEU A 23 4.90 -18.28 10.91
N VAL A 24 3.93 -18.28 9.99
CA VAL A 24 2.54 -18.58 10.29
C VAL A 24 2.35 -20.01 10.82
N ASN A 25 3.06 -20.96 10.23
CA ASN A 25 3.01 -22.34 10.69
C ASN A 25 3.59 -22.48 12.11
N PHE A 26 4.73 -21.86 12.40
CA PHE A 26 5.28 -21.82 13.75
C PHE A 26 4.31 -21.20 14.76
N ARG A 27 3.60 -20.13 14.37
CA ARG A 27 2.57 -19.47 15.17
C ARG A 27 1.36 -20.39 15.41
N ARG A 28 0.96 -21.22 14.41
CA ARG A 28 -0.25 -22.07 14.45
C ARG A 28 -0.07 -23.41 15.16
N VAL A 29 1.14 -23.93 15.29
CA VAL A 29 1.40 -25.26 15.88
C VAL A 29 0.82 -25.42 17.30
N THR A 30 0.35 -24.34 17.92
CA THR A 30 -0.38 -24.37 19.20
C THR A 30 -1.80 -24.95 19.12
N SER A 31 -2.39 -25.07 17.91
CA SER A 31 -3.82 -25.42 17.72
C SER A 31 -4.04 -26.86 17.28
N PHE A 32 -3.00 -27.59 16.93
CA PHE A 32 -3.15 -29.00 16.56
C PHE A 32 -3.12 -29.85 17.82
N GLN A 33 -4.31 -30.25 18.33
CA GLN A 33 -4.43 -31.42 19.17
C GLN A 33 -4.07 -32.63 18.31
N PRO A 34 -3.01 -33.39 18.63
CA PRO A 34 -2.81 -34.65 17.97
C PRO A 34 -3.99 -35.55 18.32
N LEU A 35 -4.67 -36.07 17.29
CA LEU A 35 -5.51 -37.26 17.43
C LEU A 35 -4.75 -38.27 18.29
N SER A 36 -5.36 -38.55 19.43
CA SER A 36 -4.95 -39.54 20.43
C SER A 36 -4.22 -40.73 19.83
N PHE A 37 -2.92 -40.83 20.04
CA PHE A 37 -2.31 -42.14 20.37
C PHE A 37 -0.87 -41.88 20.89
N PHE A 38 -0.66 -42.18 22.17
CA PHE A 38 0.57 -42.42 22.90
C PHE A 38 1.52 -41.22 23.19
N ILE A 39 1.80 -41.14 24.49
CA ILE A 39 2.94 -40.63 25.24
C ILE A 39 2.73 -39.27 25.93
N SER A 40 2.74 -39.38 27.24
CA SER A 40 2.66 -38.39 28.30
C SER A 40 3.79 -37.37 28.33
N ASN A 41 3.84 -36.44 27.35
CA ASN A 41 4.72 -35.27 27.40
C ASN A 41 4.04 -34.02 26.77
N SER A 42 2.72 -33.92 26.88
CA SER A 42 1.93 -32.82 26.30
C SER A 42 2.25 -31.43 26.86
N THR A 43 2.79 -31.35 28.06
CA THR A 43 3.07 -30.10 28.77
C THR A 43 4.31 -29.33 28.22
N ILE A 44 5.25 -30.06 27.64
CA ILE A 44 6.49 -29.45 27.11
C ILE A 44 6.23 -28.83 25.72
N HIS A 45 5.47 -29.53 24.88
CA HIS A 45 5.14 -29.03 23.54
C HIS A 45 4.25 -27.79 23.57
N SER A 46 3.31 -27.68 24.49
CA SER A 46 2.45 -26.50 24.64
C SER A 46 3.22 -25.25 25.09
N LYS A 47 4.23 -25.40 25.96
CA LYS A 47 5.08 -24.30 26.45
C LYS A 47 6.04 -23.79 25.38
N VAL A 48 6.63 -24.67 24.59
CA VAL A 48 7.54 -24.27 23.49
C VAL A 48 6.78 -23.51 22.43
N ASN A 49 5.57 -23.96 22.10
CA ASN A 49 4.73 -23.32 21.10
C ASN A 49 4.20 -21.95 21.53
N SER A 50 3.81 -21.77 22.81
CA SER A 50 3.41 -20.48 23.34
C SER A 50 4.54 -19.46 23.31
N PHE A 51 5.78 -19.89 23.55
CA PHE A 51 6.98 -19.05 23.47
C PHE A 51 7.19 -18.51 22.05
N PHE A 52 7.21 -19.37 21.03
CA PHE A 52 7.37 -18.92 19.64
C PHE A 52 6.22 -18.04 19.16
N LYS A 53 4.98 -18.39 19.57
CA LYS A 53 3.83 -17.57 19.27
C LYS A 53 3.97 -16.16 19.84
N SER A 54 4.29 -16.04 21.14
CA SER A 54 4.52 -14.75 21.80
C SER A 54 5.63 -13.97 21.08
N LEU A 55 6.76 -14.62 20.80
CA LEU A 55 7.90 -14.00 20.15
C LEU A 55 7.54 -13.45 18.75
N ILE A 56 6.78 -14.21 17.95
CA ILE A 56 6.33 -13.77 16.62
C ILE A 56 5.31 -12.65 16.75
N ASP A 57 4.38 -12.76 17.71
CA ASP A 57 3.31 -11.77 17.92
C ASP A 57 3.82 -10.45 18.51
N GLU A 58 4.93 -10.46 19.25
CA GLU A 58 5.54 -9.28 19.85
C GLU A 58 6.58 -8.61 18.92
N THR A 59 7.09 -9.34 17.93
CA THR A 59 8.12 -8.82 17.02
C THR A 59 7.51 -8.13 15.81
N THR A 60 7.54 -6.81 15.75
CA THR A 60 6.96 -5.98 14.69
C THR A 60 7.41 -6.40 13.28
N VAL A 61 8.67 -6.78 13.10
CA VAL A 61 9.21 -7.21 11.79
C VAL A 61 8.50 -8.48 11.30
N PHE A 62 8.26 -9.44 12.17
CA PHE A 62 7.56 -10.68 11.78
C PHE A 62 6.08 -10.42 11.51
N GLN A 63 5.43 -9.59 12.33
CA GLN A 63 4.07 -9.15 12.07
C GLN A 63 3.92 -8.45 10.72
N TYR A 64 4.85 -7.57 10.38
CA TYR A 64 4.85 -6.86 9.11
C TYR A 64 5.01 -7.83 7.93
N ARG A 65 5.99 -8.75 7.98
CA ARG A 65 6.20 -9.75 6.93
C ARG A 65 4.98 -10.67 6.73
N ILE A 66 4.34 -11.09 7.82
CA ILE A 66 3.11 -11.90 7.77
C ILE A 66 1.96 -11.10 7.17
N ALA A 67 1.80 -9.83 7.56
CA ALA A 67 0.74 -8.96 7.05
C ALA A 67 0.91 -8.67 5.55
N LEU A 68 2.13 -8.35 5.08
CA LEU A 68 2.43 -8.19 3.65
C LEU A 68 2.04 -9.43 2.85
N PHE A 69 2.46 -10.60 3.31
CA PHE A 69 2.13 -11.86 2.65
C PHE A 69 0.62 -12.10 2.62
N ALA A 70 -0.08 -11.88 3.75
CA ALA A 70 -1.54 -12.06 3.83
C ALA A 70 -2.31 -11.11 2.91
N SER A 71 -1.79 -9.91 2.67
CA SER A 71 -2.38 -8.89 1.79
C SER A 71 -1.99 -9.08 0.32
N GLY A 72 -1.09 -10.01 -0.01
CA GLY A 72 -0.54 -10.18 -1.36
C GLY A 72 0.29 -8.97 -1.82
N MET A 73 0.89 -8.24 -0.88
CA MET A 73 1.71 -7.06 -1.16
C MET A 73 3.20 -7.36 -0.99
N GLU A 74 4.02 -6.64 -1.73
CA GLU A 74 5.48 -6.62 -1.59
C GLU A 74 5.93 -5.39 -0.80
N ASP A 75 7.07 -5.49 -0.12
CA ASP A 75 7.64 -4.35 0.58
C ASP A 75 8.10 -3.29 -0.43
N GLY A 76 7.81 -2.04 -0.12
CA GLY A 76 8.25 -0.91 -0.93
C GLY A 76 9.76 -0.65 -0.81
N PRO A 77 10.29 0.27 -1.62
CA PRO A 77 11.70 0.66 -1.53
C PRO A 77 12.05 1.17 -0.13
N PRO A 78 13.32 1.09 0.26
CA PRO A 78 13.80 1.70 1.49
C PRO A 78 13.44 3.18 1.54
N GLY A 79 12.96 3.65 2.69
CA GLY A 79 12.54 5.03 2.92
C GLY A 79 12.56 5.35 4.41
N ASP A 80 12.15 6.54 4.78
CA ASP A 80 12.23 7.06 6.15
C ASP A 80 11.20 6.41 7.11
N LEU A 81 10.27 5.60 6.59
CA LEU A 81 9.27 4.95 7.42
C LEU A 81 9.85 3.75 8.17
N THR A 82 9.64 3.73 9.47
CA THR A 82 9.98 2.57 10.31
C THR A 82 9.07 1.38 9.98
N THR A 83 9.51 0.16 10.30
CA THR A 83 8.70 -1.06 10.12
C THR A 83 7.36 -0.97 10.85
N SER A 84 7.33 -0.34 12.03
CA SER A 84 6.09 -0.11 12.78
C SER A 84 5.12 0.77 11.99
N ASN A 85 5.60 1.90 11.47
CA ASN A 85 4.76 2.81 10.68
C ASN A 85 4.24 2.13 9.40
N ARG A 86 5.09 1.32 8.73
CA ARG A 86 4.67 0.54 7.56
C ARG A 86 3.59 -0.48 7.92
N LEU A 87 3.71 -1.17 9.05
CA LEU A 87 2.71 -2.11 9.55
C LEU A 87 1.38 -1.41 9.86
N ASP A 88 1.42 -0.24 10.49
CA ASP A 88 0.22 0.53 10.81
C ASP A 88 -0.48 1.04 9.54
N LEU A 89 0.28 1.49 8.54
CA LEU A 89 -0.26 1.88 7.23
C LEU A 89 -0.95 0.70 6.54
N LEU A 90 -0.34 -0.48 6.57
CA LEU A 90 -0.90 -1.69 5.97
C LEU A 90 -2.20 -2.12 6.68
N ARG A 91 -2.21 -2.11 8.01
CA ARG A 91 -3.42 -2.40 8.80
C ARG A 91 -4.55 -1.41 8.53
N ASN A 92 -4.22 -0.13 8.45
CA ASN A 92 -5.19 0.91 8.11
C ASN A 92 -5.75 0.72 6.69
N TYR A 93 -4.90 0.33 5.73
CA TYR A 93 -5.33 -0.01 4.38
C TYR A 93 -6.31 -1.18 4.38
N GLU A 94 -5.98 -2.29 5.04
CA GLU A 94 -6.87 -3.45 5.15
C GLU A 94 -8.21 -3.11 5.86
N ALA A 95 -8.14 -2.33 6.95
CA ALA A 95 -9.32 -1.90 7.67
C ALA A 95 -10.24 -1.02 6.80
N SER A 96 -9.66 -0.14 5.98
CA SER A 96 -10.42 0.74 5.07
C SER A 96 -11.17 -0.06 4.00
N TRP A 97 -10.60 -1.15 3.49
CA TRP A 97 -11.29 -2.04 2.55
C TRP A 97 -12.40 -2.86 3.21
N LYS A 98 -12.29 -3.15 4.50
CA LYS A 98 -13.34 -3.86 5.25
C LYS A 98 -14.51 -2.95 5.63
N ASN A 99 -14.24 -1.64 5.84
CA ASN A 99 -15.22 -0.66 6.28
C ASN A 99 -15.54 0.35 5.18
N ILE A 100 -16.22 -0.09 4.12
CA ILE A 100 -16.61 0.74 2.98
C ILE A 100 -17.51 1.93 3.40
N SER A 101 -18.22 1.81 4.53
CA SER A 101 -19.07 2.86 5.08
C SER A 101 -18.33 4.14 5.52
N GLU A 102 -17.01 4.07 5.69
CA GLU A 102 -16.17 5.22 6.08
C GLU A 102 -15.55 5.94 4.87
N TRP A 103 -15.95 5.62 3.67
CA TRP A 103 -15.45 6.29 2.47
C TRP A 103 -15.99 7.72 2.38
N ASN A 104 -15.08 8.65 2.15
CA ASN A 104 -15.43 10.03 1.88
C ASN A 104 -15.74 10.18 0.39
N GLU A 105 -16.92 10.72 0.09
CA GLU A 105 -17.29 11.09 -1.26
C GLU A 105 -16.76 12.51 -1.58
N HIS A 106 -16.08 12.66 -2.70
CA HIS A 106 -15.66 13.94 -3.24
C HIS A 106 -16.30 14.16 -4.59
N THR A 107 -17.12 15.17 -4.69
CA THR A 107 -17.75 15.58 -5.95
C THR A 107 -16.85 16.59 -6.65
N ILE A 108 -16.38 16.24 -7.86
CA ILE A 108 -15.64 17.14 -8.74
C ILE A 108 -16.63 17.69 -9.75
N VAL A 109 -16.85 19.00 -9.72
CA VAL A 109 -17.71 19.68 -10.70
C VAL A 109 -16.90 19.89 -11.97
N SER A 110 -17.14 19.08 -12.99
CA SER A 110 -16.57 19.30 -14.32
C SER A 110 -17.56 20.08 -15.19
N GLY A 111 -17.05 21.00 -16.01
CA GLY A 111 -17.85 21.69 -17.03
C GLY A 111 -18.39 20.70 -18.08
N ARG A 112 -19.39 21.11 -18.85
CA ARG A 112 -19.89 20.31 -19.98
C ARG A 112 -18.89 20.39 -21.14
N GLY A 113 -18.66 19.24 -21.80
CA GLY A 113 -17.74 19.13 -22.95
C GLY A 113 -16.28 19.00 -22.55
N GLY A 114 -15.39 18.87 -23.53
CA GLY A 114 -13.97 18.70 -23.34
C GLY A 114 -13.50 17.25 -23.17
N VAL A 115 -12.20 17.08 -23.07
CA VAL A 115 -11.55 15.78 -22.88
C VAL A 115 -11.12 15.66 -21.43
N TRP A 116 -11.20 14.48 -20.86
CA TRP A 116 -10.74 14.22 -19.51
C TRP A 116 -9.88 12.95 -19.47
N GLU A 117 -8.99 12.89 -18.52
CA GLU A 117 -8.12 11.75 -18.24
C GLU A 117 -7.96 11.57 -16.72
N LEU A 118 -7.87 10.32 -16.28
CA LEU A 118 -7.54 9.96 -14.91
C LEU A 118 -6.34 9.01 -14.93
N TYR A 119 -5.19 9.49 -14.50
CA TYR A 119 -3.96 8.71 -14.45
C TYR A 119 -3.13 9.11 -13.23
N GLY A 120 -2.44 8.12 -12.61
CA GLY A 120 -1.53 8.37 -11.49
C GLY A 120 -2.15 9.14 -10.31
N ASN A 121 -3.44 8.91 -10.01
CA ASN A 121 -4.20 9.62 -8.97
C ASN A 121 -4.46 11.11 -9.26
N VAL A 122 -4.27 11.54 -10.50
CA VAL A 122 -4.60 12.89 -10.96
C VAL A 122 -5.72 12.80 -11.97
N TRP A 123 -6.80 13.52 -11.73
CA TRP A 123 -7.87 13.76 -12.70
C TRP A 123 -7.61 15.08 -13.42
N ALA A 124 -7.69 15.10 -14.73
CA ALA A 124 -7.53 16.28 -15.55
C ALA A 124 -8.72 16.44 -16.51
N HIS A 125 -9.12 17.67 -16.76
CA HIS A 125 -10.21 18.00 -17.67
C HIS A 125 -9.86 19.25 -18.48
N SER A 126 -9.91 19.13 -19.82
CA SER A 126 -9.73 20.28 -20.70
C SER A 126 -11.04 20.99 -20.92
N ARG A 127 -10.99 22.34 -20.95
CA ARG A 127 -12.10 23.19 -21.39
C ARG A 127 -11.82 23.73 -22.79
N GLU A 128 -12.88 24.02 -23.53
CA GLU A 128 -12.79 24.61 -24.89
C GLU A 128 -11.96 25.91 -24.96
N SER A 129 -11.78 26.58 -23.82
CA SER A 129 -11.00 27.83 -23.69
C SER A 129 -9.48 27.64 -23.64
N GLY A 130 -8.94 26.46 -23.90
CA GLY A 130 -7.50 26.19 -23.76
C GLY A 130 -7.02 26.16 -22.30
N VAL A 131 -7.87 25.76 -21.39
CA VAL A 131 -7.56 25.57 -19.97
C VAL A 131 -7.68 24.09 -19.64
N ILE A 132 -6.68 23.51 -18.97
CA ILE A 132 -6.78 22.21 -18.37
C ILE A 132 -6.80 22.38 -16.85
N GLU A 133 -7.82 21.83 -16.23
CA GLU A 133 -7.98 21.77 -14.78
C GLU A 133 -7.51 20.41 -14.28
N PHE A 134 -6.74 20.40 -13.21
CA PHE A 134 -6.20 19.20 -12.58
C PHE A 134 -6.68 19.09 -11.15
N VAL A 135 -6.99 17.87 -10.74
CA VAL A 135 -7.33 17.53 -9.37
C VAL A 135 -6.54 16.30 -8.96
N GLN A 136 -5.60 16.47 -8.04
CA GLN A 136 -4.99 15.36 -7.35
C GLN A 136 -6.01 14.78 -6.38
N LEU A 137 -6.39 13.52 -6.58
CA LEU A 137 -7.36 12.86 -5.72
C LEU A 137 -6.74 12.60 -4.34
N PRO A 138 -7.48 12.88 -3.26
CA PRO A 138 -6.98 12.63 -1.92
C PRO A 138 -6.87 11.13 -1.65
N SER A 139 -5.86 10.74 -0.89
CA SER A 139 -5.72 9.38 -0.37
C SER A 139 -5.37 9.45 1.11
N ARG A 140 -6.34 9.19 1.97
CA ARG A 140 -6.14 9.19 3.43
C ARG A 140 -5.09 8.16 3.85
N ILE A 141 -5.11 6.98 3.23
CA ILE A 141 -4.19 5.89 3.53
C ILE A 141 -2.75 6.24 3.16
N ARG A 142 -2.57 6.95 2.05
CA ARG A 142 -1.25 7.38 1.56
C ARG A 142 -0.83 8.76 2.07
N GLY A 143 -1.67 9.42 2.88
CA GLY A 143 -1.42 10.77 3.36
C GLY A 143 -1.39 11.82 2.25
N ILE A 144 -2.08 11.57 1.12
CA ILE A 144 -2.11 12.49 -0.02
C ILE A 144 -3.29 13.44 0.15
N PRO A 145 -3.05 14.76 0.30
CA PRO A 145 -4.13 15.73 0.35
C PRO A 145 -4.70 16.00 -1.06
N MET A 146 -5.95 16.45 -1.12
CA MET A 146 -6.53 16.97 -2.34
C MET A 146 -5.82 18.26 -2.75
N ARG A 147 -5.41 18.35 -4.02
CA ARG A 147 -4.86 19.57 -4.62
C ARG A 147 -5.55 19.85 -5.94
N GLN A 148 -5.70 21.14 -6.25
CA GLN A 148 -6.29 21.59 -7.52
C GLN A 148 -5.40 22.67 -8.12
N TRP A 149 -5.17 22.58 -9.43
CA TRP A 149 -4.44 23.60 -10.18
C TRP A 149 -4.93 23.66 -11.62
N THR A 150 -4.54 24.69 -12.35
CA THR A 150 -4.93 24.89 -13.72
C THR A 150 -3.73 25.28 -14.56
N LEU A 151 -3.67 24.79 -15.79
CA LEU A 151 -2.75 25.26 -16.82
C LEU A 151 -3.55 25.96 -17.93
N LYS A 152 -3.02 27.11 -18.40
CA LYS A 152 -3.62 27.88 -19.49
C LYS A 152 -2.70 27.81 -20.70
N PHE A 153 -3.30 27.49 -21.85
CA PHE A 153 -2.63 27.40 -23.13
C PHE A 153 -3.10 28.54 -24.03
N GLY A 154 -2.22 29.02 -24.92
CA GLY A 154 -2.58 30.04 -25.93
C GLY A 154 -3.42 29.49 -27.09
N TYR A 155 -3.88 28.25 -27.02
CA TYR A 155 -4.62 27.53 -28.04
C TYR A 155 -5.70 26.63 -27.44
N ALA A 156 -6.68 26.23 -28.25
CA ALA A 156 -7.68 25.27 -27.83
C ALA A 156 -7.09 23.85 -27.84
N VAL A 157 -7.15 23.18 -26.70
CA VAL A 157 -6.64 21.81 -26.53
C VAL A 157 -7.69 20.85 -27.11
N ARG A 158 -7.33 20.13 -28.17
CA ARG A 158 -8.14 19.10 -28.78
C ARG A 158 -8.12 17.80 -28.00
N ASP A 159 -6.91 17.42 -27.55
CA ASP A 159 -6.65 16.20 -26.81
C ASP A 159 -5.41 16.38 -25.95
N PHE A 160 -5.28 15.59 -24.90
CA PHE A 160 -4.08 15.57 -24.05
C PHE A 160 -3.91 14.19 -23.43
N SER A 161 -2.68 13.91 -23.02
CA SER A 161 -2.33 12.77 -22.15
C SER A 161 -1.30 13.19 -21.14
N MET A 162 -1.32 12.55 -19.97
CA MET A 162 -0.42 12.89 -18.87
C MET A 162 0.22 11.67 -18.23
N ASP A 163 1.44 11.86 -17.75
CA ASP A 163 2.11 10.94 -16.84
C ASP A 163 2.64 11.71 -15.62
N PRO A 164 1.87 11.76 -14.52
CA PRO A 164 2.29 12.46 -13.30
C PRO A 164 3.60 11.93 -12.70
N SER A 165 3.92 10.64 -12.91
CA SER A 165 5.15 10.05 -12.37
C SER A 165 6.41 10.59 -13.04
N GLN A 166 6.27 11.05 -14.30
CA GLN A 166 7.34 11.66 -15.10
C GLN A 166 7.24 13.19 -15.18
N ASN A 167 6.26 13.81 -14.51
CA ASN A 167 5.95 15.22 -14.66
C ASN A 167 5.68 15.62 -16.14
N LEU A 168 5.01 14.75 -16.88
CA LEU A 168 4.83 14.89 -18.31
C LEU A 168 3.36 15.17 -18.64
N LEU A 169 3.13 16.20 -19.45
CA LEU A 169 1.86 16.50 -20.10
C LEU A 169 2.11 16.67 -21.61
N VAL A 170 1.33 15.97 -22.40
CA VAL A 170 1.33 16.10 -23.87
C VAL A 170 -0.03 16.66 -24.27
N THR A 171 -0.04 17.72 -25.09
CA THR A 171 -1.28 18.32 -25.60
C THR A 171 -1.27 18.38 -27.12
N ILE A 172 -2.45 18.26 -27.71
CA ILE A 172 -2.69 18.35 -29.16
C ILE A 172 -3.57 19.56 -29.42
N GLU A 173 -3.10 20.46 -30.28
CA GLU A 173 -3.83 21.64 -30.72
C GLU A 173 -4.86 21.30 -31.78
N ASN A 174 -5.98 22.02 -31.81
CA ASN A 174 -7.13 21.70 -32.67
C ASN A 174 -6.89 21.98 -34.18
N PHE A 175 -5.91 22.83 -34.57
CA PHE A 175 -5.76 23.28 -35.95
C PHE A 175 -4.42 23.01 -36.61
N ARG A 176 -3.39 22.58 -35.87
CA ARG A 176 -2.09 22.21 -36.42
C ARG A 176 -1.59 21.01 -35.69
N MET A 177 -1.08 20.01 -36.39
CA MET A 177 -0.48 18.83 -35.79
C MET A 177 0.88 19.17 -35.13
N TYR A 178 0.87 20.05 -34.13
CA TYR A 178 2.00 20.31 -33.27
C TYR A 178 1.79 19.58 -31.94
N VAL A 179 2.74 18.74 -31.58
CA VAL A 179 2.79 18.10 -30.28
C VAL A 179 3.66 18.96 -29.38
N TRP A 180 3.10 19.48 -28.28
CA TRP A 180 3.82 20.26 -27.28
C TRP A 180 4.08 19.44 -26.02
N TRP A 181 5.29 19.55 -25.50
CA TRP A 181 5.74 18.88 -24.30
C TRP A 181 5.81 19.87 -23.15
N TYR A 182 5.18 19.56 -22.04
CA TYR A 182 5.21 20.38 -20.84
C TYR A 182 5.63 19.54 -19.64
N SER A 183 6.44 20.13 -18.76
CA SER A 183 6.75 19.55 -17.46
C SER A 183 5.63 19.88 -16.48
N LEU A 184 5.09 18.86 -15.84
CA LEU A 184 4.11 19.02 -14.77
C LEU A 184 4.88 19.25 -13.46
N SER A 185 4.80 20.46 -12.89
CA SER A 185 5.31 20.72 -11.55
C SER A 185 4.25 20.27 -10.55
N LEU A 186 4.41 19.08 -9.97
CA LEU A 186 3.57 18.52 -8.92
C LEU A 186 3.98 19.02 -7.52
#